data_e0aa2e5175150cbc9f340dc4da153aa7
#
_entry.id   e0aa2e5175150cbc9f340dc4da153aa7
#
_cell.length_a   1.000
_cell.length_b   1.000
_cell.length_c   1.000
_cell.angle_alpha   90.00
_cell.angle_beta   90.00
_cell.angle_gamma   90.00
#
_symmetry.space_group_name_H-M   'P 1'
#
loop_
_entity.id
_entity.type
_entity.pdbx_description
1 polymer ?
#
loop_
_entity_poly.entity_id
_entity_poly.type
_entity_poly.pdbx_seq_one_letter_code
_entity_poly.pdbx_strand_id
1 'polypeptide(L)'
;EHRRHGTTTLVASCVTASAEVLRARAKTLAELAVAGEIAGIHFEGPFVSHERCGAQDPTYIVDPDADLTRTLLEDCQGYALSMTLAPEKPGAYGPGSVAEALIDGGALPSWGHTDSNSTKAREALAYSRERFAEVETKRGPRATITHLFNGMRPLHHRDTGPIAEFLSDAARGGAVAELICDSIHVDPTL
;
A
#
# COMPACT_ATOMS: atom_id res chain seq x y z
N GLU A 1 -1.12 10.07 -22.55
CA GLU A 1 -2.35 10.80 -22.15
C GLU A 1 -2.10 11.59 -20.86
N HIS A 2 -1.68 10.97 -19.75
CA HIS A 2 -1.49 11.61 -18.44
C HIS A 2 -0.60 12.85 -18.48
N ARG A 3 0.51 12.81 -19.23
CA ARG A 3 1.43 13.96 -19.38
C ARG A 3 0.75 15.20 -19.97
N ARG A 4 -0.27 15.03 -20.85
CA ARG A 4 -1.04 16.15 -21.43
C ARG A 4 -1.92 16.86 -20.40
N HIS A 5 -2.22 16.19 -19.29
CA HIS A 5 -3.02 16.71 -18.19
C HIS A 5 -2.17 17.12 -16.97
N GLY A 6 -0.87 17.32 -17.16
CA GLY A 6 0.03 17.86 -16.13
C GLY A 6 0.72 16.82 -15.27
N THR A 7 0.53 15.52 -15.50
CA THR A 7 1.25 14.46 -14.77
C THR A 7 2.73 14.48 -15.16
N THR A 8 3.60 14.77 -14.23
CA THR A 8 5.06 14.82 -14.43
C THR A 8 5.73 13.51 -14.02
N THR A 9 5.15 12.79 -13.06
CA THR A 9 5.68 11.54 -12.54
C THR A 9 4.55 10.52 -12.46
N LEU A 10 4.74 9.36 -13.08
CA LEU A 10 3.75 8.29 -13.12
C LEU A 10 4.27 7.04 -12.40
N VAL A 11 3.48 6.52 -11.48
CA VAL A 11 3.66 5.20 -10.86
C VAL A 11 2.56 4.29 -11.42
N ALA A 12 2.94 3.12 -11.92
CA ALA A 12 1.97 2.14 -12.43
C ALA A 12 1.42 1.29 -11.29
N SER A 13 0.09 1.19 -11.20
CA SER A 13 -0.59 0.34 -10.22
C SER A 13 -0.95 -1.03 -10.79
N CYS A 14 -0.61 -2.09 -10.07
CA CYS A 14 -1.07 -3.46 -10.31
C CYS A 14 -2.21 -3.76 -9.34
N VAL A 15 -3.44 -3.86 -9.84
CA VAL A 15 -4.60 -4.30 -9.05
C VAL A 15 -4.49 -5.77 -8.70
N THR A 16 -5.18 -6.19 -7.64
CA THR A 16 -5.27 -7.57 -7.15
C THR A 16 -5.52 -8.56 -8.30
N ALA A 17 -4.71 -9.60 -8.39
CA ALA A 17 -4.77 -10.65 -9.39
C ALA A 17 -4.06 -11.90 -8.89
N SER A 18 -4.05 -13.00 -9.66
CA SER A 18 -3.27 -14.19 -9.33
C SER A 18 -1.77 -13.87 -9.25
N ALA A 19 -1.02 -14.64 -8.46
CA ALA A 19 0.42 -14.49 -8.32
C ALA A 19 1.14 -14.52 -9.69
N GLU A 20 0.72 -15.40 -10.58
CA GLU A 20 1.27 -15.50 -11.94
C GLU A 20 1.09 -14.19 -12.74
N VAL A 21 -0.11 -13.63 -12.70
CA VAL A 21 -0.44 -12.37 -13.39
C VAL A 21 0.31 -11.19 -12.77
N LEU A 22 0.38 -11.12 -11.44
CA LEU A 22 1.14 -10.06 -10.74
C LEU A 22 2.62 -10.11 -11.11
N ARG A 23 3.23 -11.29 -11.14
CA ARG A 23 4.63 -11.49 -11.55
C ARG A 23 4.88 -11.08 -13.00
N ALA A 24 3.99 -11.47 -13.92
CA ALA A 24 4.10 -11.10 -15.33
C ALA A 24 4.01 -9.56 -15.50
N ARG A 25 3.07 -8.92 -14.81
CA ARG A 25 2.92 -7.45 -14.81
C ARG A 25 4.14 -6.76 -14.21
N ALA A 26 4.67 -7.27 -13.07
CA ALA A 26 5.84 -6.73 -12.42
C ALA A 26 7.05 -6.67 -13.37
N LYS A 27 7.33 -7.75 -14.09
CA LYS A 27 8.43 -7.82 -15.08
C LYS A 27 8.25 -6.81 -16.21
N THR A 28 7.05 -6.77 -16.82
CA THR A 28 6.76 -5.83 -17.91
C THR A 28 6.87 -4.38 -17.46
N LEU A 29 6.36 -4.06 -16.26
CA LEU A 29 6.43 -2.69 -15.73
C LEU A 29 7.86 -2.33 -15.29
N ALA A 30 8.66 -3.28 -14.83
CA ALA A 30 10.07 -3.06 -14.54
C ALA A 30 10.85 -2.65 -15.80
N GLU A 31 10.57 -3.25 -16.95
CA GLU A 31 11.16 -2.84 -18.23
C GLU A 31 10.84 -1.38 -18.57
N LEU A 32 9.58 -0.96 -18.35
CA LEU A 32 9.17 0.44 -18.56
C LEU A 32 9.81 1.40 -17.56
N ALA A 33 10.02 0.97 -16.33
CA ALA A 33 10.70 1.76 -15.31
C ALA A 33 12.20 1.92 -15.62
N VAL A 34 12.86 0.85 -16.06
CA VAL A 34 14.25 0.89 -16.54
C VAL A 34 14.39 1.83 -17.74
N ALA A 35 13.42 1.83 -18.65
CA ALA A 35 13.38 2.75 -19.80
C ALA A 35 13.06 4.22 -19.41
N GLY A 36 12.73 4.50 -18.15
CA GLY A 36 12.37 5.83 -17.66
C GLY A 36 10.97 6.32 -18.03
N GLU A 37 10.09 5.41 -18.49
CA GLU A 37 8.71 5.75 -18.86
C GLU A 37 7.80 5.90 -17.64
N ILE A 38 8.08 5.18 -16.56
CA ILE A 38 7.39 5.25 -15.27
C ILE A 38 8.41 5.36 -14.13
N ALA A 39 8.02 5.97 -13.01
CA ALA A 39 8.88 6.15 -11.85
C ALA A 39 8.99 4.89 -10.98
N GLY A 40 8.03 3.97 -11.08
CA GLY A 40 8.00 2.73 -10.33
C GLY A 40 6.65 2.05 -10.37
N ILE A 41 6.49 1.04 -9.50
CA ILE A 41 5.39 0.10 -9.48
C ILE A 41 4.75 0.10 -8.10
N HIS A 42 3.44 0.22 -8.04
CA HIS A 42 2.62 0.02 -6.86
C HIS A 42 1.78 -1.25 -7.01
N PHE A 43 1.64 -2.04 -5.96
CA PHE A 43 0.72 -3.17 -5.89
C PHE A 43 -0.49 -2.83 -5.03
N GLU A 44 -1.67 -2.80 -5.59
CA GLU A 44 -2.91 -2.62 -4.84
C GLU A 44 -3.49 -3.99 -4.45
N GLY A 45 -2.97 -4.54 -3.38
CA GLY A 45 -3.20 -5.92 -2.95
C GLY A 45 -2.09 -6.88 -3.43
N PRO A 46 -2.29 -8.20 -3.30
CA PRO A 46 -3.54 -8.92 -3.05
C PRO A 46 -3.93 -9.10 -1.57
N PHE A 47 -3.20 -8.57 -0.62
CA PHE A 47 -3.32 -8.80 0.81
C PHE A 47 -4.28 -7.81 1.49
N VAL A 48 -5.45 -7.60 0.88
CA VAL A 48 -6.46 -6.63 1.30
C VAL A 48 -7.67 -7.30 1.96
N SER A 49 -8.52 -6.53 2.62
CA SER A 49 -9.76 -7.02 3.22
C SER A 49 -10.79 -7.40 2.16
N HIS A 50 -11.45 -8.55 2.31
CA HIS A 50 -12.59 -8.93 1.48
C HIS A 50 -13.77 -7.96 1.67
N GLU A 51 -14.00 -7.51 2.90
CA GLU A 51 -15.07 -6.59 3.27
C GLU A 51 -14.88 -5.19 2.68
N ARG A 52 -13.63 -4.85 2.36
CA ARG A 52 -13.21 -3.54 1.84
C ARG A 52 -12.48 -3.64 0.50
N CYS A 53 -12.79 -4.68 -0.27
CA CYS A 53 -12.14 -4.94 -1.56
C CYS A 53 -12.35 -3.82 -2.59
N GLY A 54 -13.46 -3.05 -2.50
CA GLY A 54 -13.75 -2.01 -3.47
C GLY A 54 -13.82 -2.58 -4.89
N ALA A 55 -13.00 -2.06 -5.78
CA ALA A 55 -12.89 -2.51 -7.16
C ALA A 55 -11.96 -3.72 -7.37
N GLN A 56 -11.31 -4.23 -6.29
CA GLN A 56 -10.45 -5.41 -6.40
C GLN A 56 -11.29 -6.67 -6.57
N ASP A 57 -10.82 -7.61 -7.40
CA ASP A 57 -11.48 -8.90 -7.59
C ASP A 57 -11.30 -9.77 -6.34
N PRO A 58 -12.37 -10.08 -5.58
CA PRO A 58 -12.27 -10.83 -4.34
C PRO A 58 -11.78 -12.26 -4.54
N THR A 59 -11.85 -12.81 -5.74
CA THR A 59 -11.36 -14.16 -6.07
C THR A 59 -9.85 -14.30 -5.86
N TYR A 60 -9.11 -13.20 -6.02
CA TYR A 60 -7.65 -13.18 -5.92
C TYR A 60 -7.14 -12.54 -4.63
N ILE A 61 -8.02 -12.15 -3.72
CA ILE A 61 -7.62 -11.71 -2.39
C ILE A 61 -7.15 -12.92 -1.60
N VAL A 62 -5.93 -12.86 -1.12
CA VAL A 62 -5.27 -13.94 -0.36
C VAL A 62 -4.73 -13.41 0.97
N ASP A 63 -4.36 -14.32 1.86
CA ASP A 63 -3.68 -13.94 3.09
C ASP A 63 -2.25 -13.46 2.81
N PRO A 64 -1.70 -12.56 3.64
CA PRO A 64 -0.34 -12.05 3.52
C PRO A 64 0.71 -13.14 3.37
N ASP A 65 1.50 -13.04 2.31
CA ASP A 65 2.56 -13.97 1.94
C ASP A 65 3.87 -13.20 1.67
N ALA A 66 4.81 -13.31 2.61
CA ALA A 66 6.10 -12.64 2.52
C ALA A 66 6.99 -13.22 1.41
N ASP A 67 6.86 -14.51 1.07
CA ASP A 67 7.66 -15.12 0.01
C ASP A 67 7.19 -14.68 -1.37
N LEU A 68 5.87 -14.62 -1.58
CA LEU A 68 5.31 -13.99 -2.78
C LEU A 68 5.76 -12.53 -2.88
N THR A 69 5.73 -11.78 -1.77
CA THR A 69 6.20 -10.39 -1.73
C THR A 69 7.65 -10.26 -2.18
N ARG A 70 8.57 -11.06 -1.64
CA ARG A 70 9.98 -11.07 -2.05
C ARG A 70 10.14 -11.37 -3.54
N THR A 71 9.40 -12.35 -4.05
CA THR A 71 9.39 -12.69 -5.47
C THR A 71 8.92 -11.53 -6.35
N LEU A 72 7.86 -10.80 -5.94
CA LEU A 72 7.39 -9.61 -6.66
C LEU A 72 8.42 -8.48 -6.63
N LEU A 73 9.10 -8.27 -5.51
CA LEU A 73 10.17 -7.28 -5.39
C LEU A 73 11.36 -7.60 -6.32
N GLU A 74 11.75 -8.87 -6.42
CA GLU A 74 12.78 -9.34 -7.37
C GLU A 74 12.35 -9.10 -8.81
N ASP A 75 11.11 -9.49 -9.18
CA ASP A 75 10.55 -9.26 -10.52
C ASP A 75 10.47 -7.77 -10.89
N CYS A 76 10.33 -6.87 -9.90
CA CYS A 76 10.34 -5.41 -10.08
C CYS A 76 11.75 -4.79 -10.23
N GLN A 77 12.84 -5.53 -10.08
CA GLN A 77 14.23 -5.06 -10.29
C GLN A 77 14.56 -3.77 -9.50
N GLY A 78 14.03 -3.60 -8.30
CA GLY A 78 14.22 -2.40 -7.46
C GLY A 78 13.27 -1.23 -7.75
N TYR A 79 12.32 -1.39 -8.66
CA TYR A 79 11.33 -0.36 -9.01
C TYR A 79 9.99 -0.52 -8.28
N ALA A 80 9.81 -1.53 -7.41
CA ALA A 80 8.66 -1.58 -6.51
C ALA A 80 8.71 -0.37 -5.55
N LEU A 81 7.64 0.41 -5.52
CA LEU A 81 7.53 1.58 -4.63
C LEU A 81 6.78 1.25 -3.36
N SER A 82 5.62 0.64 -3.50
CA SER A 82 4.74 0.35 -2.37
C SER A 82 3.77 -0.80 -2.68
N MET A 83 3.19 -1.36 -1.62
CA MET A 83 2.15 -2.37 -1.72
C MET A 83 1.05 -2.08 -0.69
N THR A 84 -0.20 -2.04 -1.17
CA THR A 84 -1.38 -1.92 -0.30
C THR A 84 -1.64 -3.23 0.42
N LEU A 85 -1.82 -3.15 1.74
CA LEU A 85 -2.17 -4.29 2.57
C LEU A 85 -3.06 -3.87 3.75
N ALA A 86 -3.91 -4.80 4.20
CA ALA A 86 -4.84 -4.58 5.30
C ALA A 86 -4.20 -4.98 6.64
N PRO A 87 -4.10 -4.06 7.63
CA PRO A 87 -3.43 -4.34 8.90
C PRO A 87 -4.10 -5.43 9.75
N GLU A 88 -5.38 -5.73 9.56
CA GLU A 88 -6.05 -6.80 10.28
C GLU A 88 -5.68 -8.20 9.82
N LYS A 89 -5.10 -8.33 8.63
CA LYS A 89 -4.73 -9.63 8.09
C LYS A 89 -3.53 -10.23 8.84
N PRO A 90 -3.62 -11.50 9.31
CA PRO A 90 -2.48 -12.18 9.91
C PRO A 90 -1.28 -12.24 8.96
N GLY A 91 -0.10 -11.83 9.43
CA GLY A 91 1.12 -11.76 8.61
C GLY A 91 1.30 -10.44 7.84
N ALA A 92 0.40 -9.46 8.01
CA ALA A 92 0.57 -8.15 7.39
C ALA A 92 1.74 -7.37 8.01
N TYR A 93 1.92 -7.40 9.32
CA TYR A 93 3.03 -6.79 10.05
C TYR A 93 3.55 -7.72 11.16
N GLY A 94 4.71 -7.42 11.70
CA GLY A 94 5.44 -8.25 12.67
C GLY A 94 6.65 -8.96 12.02
N PRO A 95 7.42 -9.70 12.81
CA PRO A 95 8.56 -10.47 12.30
C PRO A 95 8.12 -11.50 11.25
N GLY A 96 8.83 -11.57 10.12
CA GLY A 96 8.54 -12.46 9.00
C GLY A 96 7.35 -12.03 8.14
N SER A 97 6.82 -10.83 8.33
CA SER A 97 5.61 -10.35 7.65
C SER A 97 5.88 -9.76 6.25
N VAL A 98 4.76 -9.45 5.55
CA VAL A 98 4.79 -8.71 4.29
C VAL A 98 5.37 -7.30 4.47
N ALA A 99 5.00 -6.57 5.54
CA ALA A 99 5.54 -5.24 5.80
C ALA A 99 7.07 -5.28 6.02
N GLU A 100 7.59 -6.27 6.75
CA GLU A 100 9.03 -6.46 6.89
C GLU A 100 9.70 -6.75 5.55
N ALA A 101 9.17 -7.68 4.76
CA ALA A 101 9.70 -8.01 3.44
C ALA A 101 9.73 -6.80 2.49
N LEU A 102 8.69 -5.96 2.52
CA LEU A 102 8.64 -4.72 1.74
C LEU A 102 9.75 -3.74 2.17
N ILE A 103 9.84 -3.45 3.46
CA ILE A 103 10.82 -2.49 3.99
C ILE A 103 12.25 -2.95 3.71
N ASP A 104 12.55 -4.21 3.96
CA ASP A 104 13.87 -4.82 3.71
C ASP A 104 14.22 -4.83 2.22
N GLY A 105 13.24 -5.04 1.36
CA GLY A 105 13.38 -4.98 -0.10
C GLY A 105 13.36 -3.56 -0.68
N GLY A 106 13.27 -2.53 0.17
CA GLY A 106 13.32 -1.12 -0.24
C GLY A 106 12.02 -0.56 -0.80
N ALA A 107 10.88 -1.21 -0.53
CA ALA A 107 9.53 -0.72 -0.84
C ALA A 107 8.80 -0.30 0.43
N LEU A 108 7.66 0.38 0.29
CA LEU A 108 6.88 0.90 1.40
C LEU A 108 5.61 0.07 1.63
N PRO A 109 5.30 -0.35 2.86
CA PRO A 109 3.95 -0.79 3.18
C PRO A 109 3.00 0.40 3.04
N SER A 110 1.87 0.19 2.34
CA SER A 110 0.80 1.18 2.16
C SER A 110 -0.48 0.63 2.79
N TRP A 111 -0.87 1.18 3.93
CA TRP A 111 -1.99 0.67 4.70
C TRP A 111 -3.31 1.13 4.09
N GLY A 112 -4.17 0.18 3.68
CA GLY A 112 -5.44 0.49 3.04
C GLY A 112 -6.27 -0.74 2.71
N HIS A 113 -7.41 -0.57 2.05
CA HIS A 113 -8.38 -1.63 1.76
C HIS A 113 -8.64 -2.50 2.99
N THR A 114 -9.04 -1.87 4.09
CA THR A 114 -9.02 -2.46 5.44
C THR A 114 -10.34 -2.28 6.18
N ASP A 115 -10.79 -3.34 6.84
CA ASP A 115 -11.86 -3.29 7.85
C ASP A 115 -11.32 -3.29 9.28
N SER A 116 -10.06 -2.93 9.49
CA SER A 116 -9.41 -2.95 10.79
C SER A 116 -10.06 -2.00 11.78
N ASN A 117 -9.88 -2.31 13.06
CA ASN A 117 -10.12 -1.37 14.15
C ASN A 117 -8.90 -0.44 14.33
N SER A 118 -9.06 0.57 15.19
CA SER A 118 -8.01 1.53 15.51
C SER A 118 -6.75 0.89 16.09
N THR A 119 -6.89 -0.18 16.88
CA THR A 119 -5.75 -0.87 17.50
C THR A 119 -4.85 -1.51 16.44
N LYS A 120 -5.42 -2.25 15.49
CA LYS A 120 -4.67 -2.89 14.41
C LYS A 120 -3.99 -1.86 13.49
N ALA A 121 -4.67 -0.78 13.18
CA ALA A 121 -4.10 0.31 12.40
C ALA A 121 -2.88 0.94 13.11
N ARG A 122 -3.02 1.21 14.42
CA ARG A 122 -1.93 1.77 15.26
C ARG A 122 -0.73 0.84 15.36
N GLU A 123 -0.97 -0.46 15.60
CA GLU A 123 0.07 -1.47 15.68
C GLU A 123 0.86 -1.57 14.38
N ALA A 124 0.18 -1.59 13.23
CA ALA A 124 0.81 -1.65 11.92
C ALA A 124 1.68 -0.42 11.62
N LEU A 125 1.18 0.78 11.95
CA LEU A 125 1.95 2.03 11.83
C LEU A 125 3.17 2.03 12.77
N ALA A 126 3.01 1.58 14.02
CA ALA A 126 4.10 1.49 14.99
C ALA A 126 5.19 0.53 14.50
N TYR A 127 4.80 -0.67 14.09
CA TYR A 127 5.73 -1.65 13.53
C TYR A 127 6.50 -1.10 12.32
N SER A 128 5.80 -0.42 11.41
CA SER A 128 6.46 0.19 10.25
C SER A 128 7.53 1.20 10.66
N ARG A 129 7.24 2.08 11.62
CA ARG A 129 8.22 3.06 12.14
C ARG A 129 9.42 2.39 12.81
N GLU A 130 9.17 1.39 13.64
CA GLU A 130 10.23 0.63 14.32
C GLU A 130 11.15 -0.04 13.29
N ARG A 131 10.58 -0.72 12.30
CA ARG A 131 11.37 -1.37 11.25
C ARG A 131 12.15 -0.39 10.39
N PHE A 132 11.55 0.74 10.00
CA PHE A 132 12.26 1.80 9.27
C PHE A 132 13.43 2.42 10.05
N ALA A 133 13.39 2.41 11.38
CA ALA A 133 14.50 2.88 12.21
C ALA A 133 15.71 1.91 12.20
N GLU A 134 15.49 0.64 11.85
CA GLU A 134 16.52 -0.40 11.83
C GLU A 134 17.21 -0.56 10.47
N VAL A 135 16.61 -0.06 9.39
CA VAL A 135 17.10 -0.26 8.02
C VAL A 135 17.33 1.07 7.30
N GLU A 136 18.36 1.12 6.47
CA GLU A 136 18.55 2.25 5.56
C GLU A 136 17.61 2.11 4.37
N THR A 137 16.71 3.09 4.19
CA THR A 137 15.72 3.05 3.11
C THR A 137 16.02 4.08 2.03
N LYS A 138 15.82 3.70 0.76
CA LYS A 138 15.97 4.59 -0.40
C LYS A 138 14.74 5.48 -0.64
N ARG A 139 13.59 5.15 -0.04
CA ARG A 139 12.28 5.77 -0.32
C ARG A 139 11.73 6.60 0.84
N GLY A 140 12.53 6.77 1.89
CA GLY A 140 12.16 7.48 3.10
C GLY A 140 11.60 6.56 4.19
N PRO A 141 11.57 7.04 5.45
CA PRO A 141 11.35 6.22 6.64
C PRO A 141 9.87 6.18 7.06
N ARG A 142 8.93 6.19 6.12
CA ARG A 142 7.50 6.26 6.44
C ARG A 142 6.67 5.34 5.57
N ALA A 143 5.74 4.64 6.19
CA ALA A 143 4.66 3.95 5.49
C ALA A 143 3.75 4.94 4.77
N THR A 144 3.03 4.49 3.76
CA THR A 144 1.96 5.26 3.14
C THR A 144 0.58 4.73 3.55
N ILE A 145 -0.45 5.51 3.27
CA ILE A 145 -1.84 5.16 3.49
C ILE A 145 -2.53 5.29 2.14
N THR A 146 -2.91 4.16 1.57
CA THR A 146 -3.53 4.09 0.25
C THR A 146 -4.86 4.83 0.27
N HIS A 147 -5.04 5.80 -0.64
CA HIS A 147 -6.28 6.55 -0.92
C HIS A 147 -7.18 6.69 0.32
N LEU A 148 -6.66 7.35 1.36
CA LEU A 148 -7.31 7.55 2.65
C LEU A 148 -8.82 7.82 2.48
N PHE A 149 -9.65 7.20 3.32
CA PHE A 149 -11.11 7.09 3.34
C PHE A 149 -11.68 6.00 2.42
N ASN A 150 -11.10 5.73 1.26
CA ASN A 150 -11.63 4.78 0.29
C ASN A 150 -11.25 3.34 0.67
N GLY A 151 -12.19 2.40 0.50
CA GLY A 151 -11.95 1.01 0.87
C GLY A 151 -11.58 0.82 2.35
N MET A 152 -12.10 1.66 3.25
CA MET A 152 -11.81 1.61 4.68
C MET A 152 -13.10 1.51 5.51
N ARG A 153 -12.97 0.91 6.71
CA ARG A 153 -14.04 0.96 7.71
C ARG A 153 -14.35 2.42 8.05
N PRO A 154 -15.61 2.86 7.94
CA PRO A 154 -15.97 4.25 8.20
C PRO A 154 -15.69 4.69 9.64
N LEU A 155 -15.32 5.96 9.81
CA LEU A 155 -15.17 6.58 11.12
C LEU A 155 -16.53 6.76 11.78
N HIS A 156 -16.69 6.20 12.98
CA HIS A 156 -17.88 6.36 13.80
C HIS A 156 -17.48 6.70 15.24
N HIS A 157 -18.30 7.49 15.97
CA HIS A 157 -17.96 7.99 17.31
C HIS A 157 -17.69 6.92 18.38
N ARG A 158 -18.18 5.69 18.19
CA ARG A 158 -17.94 4.54 19.08
C ARG A 158 -16.99 3.49 18.50
N ASP A 159 -16.66 3.63 17.22
CA ASP A 159 -15.74 2.75 16.51
C ASP A 159 -15.06 3.58 15.41
N THR A 160 -13.91 4.14 15.73
CA THR A 160 -13.21 5.05 14.83
C THR A 160 -12.58 4.36 13.62
N GLY A 161 -12.55 3.03 13.62
CA GLY A 161 -11.88 2.27 12.56
C GLY A 161 -10.41 2.66 12.40
N PRO A 162 -9.84 2.44 11.22
CA PRO A 162 -8.45 2.80 10.93
C PRO A 162 -8.28 4.30 10.65
N ILE A 163 -9.32 5.00 10.17
CA ILE A 163 -9.23 6.36 9.63
C ILE A 163 -8.69 7.36 10.64
N ALA A 164 -9.17 7.30 11.90
CA ALA A 164 -8.70 8.23 12.94
C ALA A 164 -7.22 8.06 13.26
N GLU A 165 -6.72 6.83 13.30
CA GLU A 165 -5.30 6.54 13.53
C GLU A 165 -4.45 6.99 12.35
N PHE A 166 -4.89 6.71 11.13
CA PHE A 166 -4.19 7.10 9.92
C PHE A 166 -4.08 8.62 9.79
N LEU A 167 -5.18 9.35 10.00
CA LEU A 167 -5.18 10.82 10.02
C LEU A 167 -4.23 11.37 11.10
N SER A 168 -4.35 10.83 12.31
CA SER A 168 -3.56 11.27 13.45
C SER A 168 -2.07 11.02 13.25
N ASP A 169 -1.70 9.88 12.68
CA ASP A 169 -0.31 9.55 12.41
C ASP A 169 0.27 10.39 11.26
N ALA A 170 -0.50 10.56 10.17
CA ALA A 170 -0.12 11.43 9.05
C ALA A 170 0.06 12.89 9.49
N ALA A 171 -0.85 13.41 10.33
CA ALA A 171 -0.76 14.78 10.86
C ALA A 171 0.50 15.00 11.71
N ARG A 172 1.03 13.96 12.35
CA ARG A 172 2.30 14.00 13.09
C ARG A 172 3.54 13.71 12.24
N GLY A 173 3.36 13.47 10.94
CA GLY A 173 4.44 13.14 10.02
C GLY A 173 4.94 11.70 10.12
N GLY A 174 4.19 10.81 10.77
CA GLY A 174 4.53 9.39 10.93
C GLY A 174 4.25 8.55 9.68
N ALA A 175 3.25 8.94 8.89
CA ALA A 175 2.91 8.30 7.63
C ALA A 175 2.60 9.35 6.54
N VAL A 176 2.52 8.91 5.29
CA VAL A 176 2.10 9.75 4.15
C VAL A 176 0.71 9.30 3.68
N ALA A 177 -0.28 10.17 3.78
CA ALA A 177 -1.62 9.90 3.30
C ALA A 177 -1.74 10.23 1.80
N GLU A 178 -2.28 9.28 1.04
CA GLU A 178 -2.62 9.45 -0.37
C GLU A 178 -4.11 9.78 -0.48
N LEU A 179 -4.48 10.68 -1.38
CA LEU A 179 -5.87 11.07 -1.61
C LEU A 179 -6.21 10.99 -3.10
N ILE A 180 -7.43 10.55 -3.42
CA ILE A 180 -7.99 10.66 -4.78
C ILE A 180 -8.80 11.95 -4.83
N CYS A 181 -8.17 13.01 -5.35
CA CYS A 181 -8.73 14.37 -5.36
C CYS A 181 -9.53 14.65 -6.65
N ASP A 182 -10.48 13.80 -6.98
CA ASP A 182 -11.32 13.93 -8.19
C ASP A 182 -12.73 14.46 -7.90
N SER A 183 -13.01 14.86 -6.66
CA SER A 183 -14.31 15.31 -6.17
C SER A 183 -15.43 14.26 -6.25
N ILE A 184 -15.07 12.98 -6.43
CA ILE A 184 -16.00 11.85 -6.46
C ILE A 184 -15.65 10.87 -5.33
N HIS A 185 -14.38 10.50 -5.20
CA HIS A 185 -13.91 9.57 -4.17
C HIS A 185 -13.83 10.21 -2.79
N VAL A 186 -13.50 11.49 -2.74
CA VAL A 186 -13.44 12.27 -1.50
C VAL A 186 -14.24 13.56 -1.70
N ASP A 187 -15.14 13.85 -0.75
CA ASP A 187 -15.91 15.10 -0.77
C ASP A 187 -14.97 16.30 -0.68
N PRO A 188 -15.13 17.32 -1.55
CA PRO A 188 -14.24 18.48 -1.58
C PRO A 188 -14.25 19.33 -0.31
N THR A 189 -15.17 19.07 0.64
CA THR A 189 -15.21 19.74 1.96
C THR A 189 -14.33 19.06 3.02
N LEU A 190 -13.79 17.86 2.73
CA LEU A 190 -12.84 17.15 3.58
C LEU A 190 -11.42 17.67 3.35
#